data_f83c88af4069dada550667900198dc75
#
_entry.id   f83c88af4069dada550667900198dc75
#
_cell.length_a   1.000
_cell.length_b   1.000
_cell.length_c   1.000
_cell.angle_alpha   90.00
_cell.angle_beta   90.00
_cell.angle_gamma   90.00
#
_symmetry.space_group_name_H-M   'P 1'
#
loop_
_entity.id
_entity.type
_entity.pdbx_description
1 polymer ?
#
loop_
_entity_poly.entity_id
_entity_poly.type
_entity_poly.pdbx_seq_one_letter_code
_entity_poly.pdbx_strand_id
1 'polypeptide(L)'
;ANPQHTTTPEAPVIQNYLAQMVQNGCEYAVIETSSHGLSPKLNRTGNIDFDCGVFMNVTLEHLEFHKTFEQYRDDKANLFRKLDENSHQKTILGKKVTVPSFGIVNLEDESASFFIKATKQPVIGFTTEGKAGKQAVAGLEEQKPLPPVPPSIPYLVGRNIASAAYGLSFSIVEPNLVDKNSKPVAAGVIHIKASLPGAFNAYNIMASLIAVSRLTSTPLEKVAEKVSELVPVKGRMTEIDEGQPFEVIVDYAHTPSSFETIFPPLKRRASGKIISLFGSGGERDLKKRPVQGAIAARFCDVVILTDEDPRGEDSVALLEQIAVGAKKEGKILNKDLFITADRPSAIRQAFKMAQKSDIVLLLGKSHENSI
;
A
#
# COMPACT_ATOMS: atom_id res chain seq x y z
N ALA A 1 1.53 13.43 -14.02
CA ALA A 1 2.47 12.30 -13.87
C ALA A 1 3.88 12.86 -13.81
N ASN A 2 4.74 12.32 -12.95
CA ASN A 2 6.14 12.72 -12.85
C ASN A 2 6.90 12.27 -14.12
N PRO A 3 7.45 13.19 -14.93
CA PRO A 3 8.12 12.84 -16.16
C PRO A 3 9.42 12.02 -15.95
N GLN A 4 9.91 11.92 -14.73
CA GLN A 4 11.13 11.17 -14.38
C GLN A 4 10.85 9.70 -14.05
N HIS A 5 9.62 9.21 -14.15
CA HIS A 5 9.21 7.83 -13.83
C HIS A 5 9.70 7.31 -12.47
N THR A 6 9.89 8.21 -11.49
CA THR A 6 10.28 7.89 -10.12
C THR A 6 9.16 8.22 -9.14
N THR A 7 8.95 7.40 -8.12
CA THR A 7 7.93 7.63 -7.07
C THR A 7 8.16 9.00 -6.38
N THR A 8 9.40 9.24 -5.96
CA THR A 8 9.81 10.53 -5.38
C THR A 8 10.68 11.27 -6.38
N PRO A 9 10.25 12.42 -6.93
CA PRO A 9 11.03 13.20 -7.88
C PRO A 9 12.36 13.71 -7.29
N GLU A 10 13.23 14.24 -8.14
CA GLU A 10 14.45 14.92 -7.71
C GLU A 10 14.13 16.18 -6.88
N ALA A 11 14.99 16.52 -5.92
CA ALA A 11 14.76 17.61 -4.98
C ALA A 11 14.33 18.94 -5.61
N PRO A 12 14.95 19.45 -6.70
CA PRO A 12 14.50 20.68 -7.35
C PRO A 12 13.08 20.62 -7.89
N VAL A 13 12.66 19.44 -8.38
CA VAL A 13 11.30 19.24 -8.92
C VAL A 13 10.27 19.28 -7.79
N ILE A 14 10.57 18.63 -6.65
CA ILE A 14 9.69 18.66 -5.48
C ILE A 14 9.55 20.11 -4.98
N GLN A 15 10.66 20.84 -4.86
CA GLN A 15 10.63 22.24 -4.39
C GLN A 15 9.81 23.13 -5.34
N ASN A 16 9.91 22.91 -6.64
CA ASN A 16 9.09 23.63 -7.62
C ASN A 16 7.59 23.31 -7.44
N TYR A 17 7.22 22.05 -7.23
CA TYR A 17 5.82 21.68 -6.96
C TYR A 17 5.31 22.30 -5.66
N LEU A 18 6.11 22.28 -4.59
CA LEU A 18 5.73 22.90 -3.33
C LEU A 18 5.55 24.41 -3.47
N ALA A 19 6.43 25.09 -4.22
CA ALA A 19 6.28 26.52 -4.51
C ALA A 19 4.99 26.81 -5.29
N GLN A 20 4.65 25.99 -6.31
CA GLN A 20 3.40 26.12 -7.04
C GLN A 20 2.18 25.87 -6.15
N MET A 21 2.23 24.87 -5.25
CA MET A 21 1.16 24.63 -4.27
C MET A 21 0.92 25.86 -3.40
N VAL A 22 1.98 26.48 -2.87
CA VAL A 22 1.87 27.71 -2.08
C VAL A 22 1.26 28.86 -2.89
N GLN A 23 1.72 29.07 -4.12
CA GLN A 23 1.18 30.11 -5.02
C GLN A 23 -0.32 29.88 -5.34
N ASN A 24 -0.76 28.63 -5.40
CA ASN A 24 -2.16 28.28 -5.63
C ASN A 24 -2.99 28.18 -4.34
N GLY A 25 -2.47 28.61 -3.20
CA GLY A 25 -3.19 28.66 -1.93
C GLY A 25 -3.39 27.32 -1.23
N CYS A 26 -2.59 26.28 -1.57
CA CYS A 26 -2.65 25.01 -0.86
C CYS A 26 -2.10 25.18 0.57
N GLU A 27 -2.86 24.72 1.54
CA GLU A 27 -2.47 24.73 2.96
C GLU A 27 -1.73 23.45 3.37
N TYR A 28 -1.99 22.35 2.67
CA TYR A 28 -1.44 21.02 2.94
C TYR A 28 -0.78 20.44 1.69
N ALA A 29 0.31 19.70 1.88
CA ALA A 29 0.95 18.92 0.84
C ALA A 29 1.12 17.48 1.32
N VAL A 30 0.74 16.50 0.48
CA VAL A 30 0.97 15.08 0.74
C VAL A 30 2.03 14.58 -0.22
N ILE A 31 3.11 14.03 0.33
CA ILE A 31 4.27 13.58 -0.44
C ILE A 31 4.50 12.09 -0.21
N GLU A 32 4.40 11.29 -1.27
CA GLU A 32 4.84 9.91 -1.23
C GLU A 32 6.38 9.87 -1.23
N THR A 33 6.96 9.33 -0.14
CA THR A 33 8.39 9.28 0.05
C THR A 33 8.92 7.85 -0.09
N SER A 34 9.62 7.58 -1.18
CA SER A 34 10.30 6.31 -1.39
C SER A 34 11.56 6.21 -0.51
N SER A 35 11.99 4.97 -0.23
CA SER A 35 13.25 4.73 0.48
C SER A 35 14.46 5.33 -0.23
N HIS A 36 14.45 5.33 -1.56
CA HIS A 36 15.48 5.99 -2.37
C HIS A 36 15.49 7.52 -2.12
N GLY A 37 14.30 8.15 -2.10
CA GLY A 37 14.17 9.58 -1.86
C GLY A 37 14.57 10.01 -0.44
N LEU A 38 14.39 9.13 0.53
CA LEU A 38 14.76 9.32 1.93
C LEU A 38 16.21 8.93 2.24
N SER A 39 16.85 8.14 1.35
CA SER A 39 18.24 7.73 1.54
C SER A 39 19.18 8.94 1.49
N PRO A 40 20.15 9.04 2.43
CA PRO A 40 21.18 10.10 2.40
C PRO A 40 21.99 10.14 1.09
N LYS A 41 22.04 9.03 0.35
CA LYS A 41 22.75 8.97 -0.95
C LYS A 41 22.10 9.83 -2.02
N LEU A 42 20.76 9.90 -2.08
CA LEU A 42 20.02 10.67 -3.06
C LEU A 42 19.41 11.93 -2.45
N ASN A 43 19.05 11.91 -1.20
CA ASN A 43 18.57 13.02 -0.40
C ASN A 43 17.51 13.90 -1.09
N ARG A 44 16.57 13.27 -1.84
CA ARG A 44 15.55 13.99 -2.61
C ARG A 44 14.59 14.79 -1.75
N THR A 45 14.39 14.35 -0.52
CA THR A 45 13.49 14.98 0.46
C THR A 45 14.24 15.76 1.54
N GLY A 46 15.55 15.96 1.39
CA GLY A 46 16.41 16.58 2.41
C GLY A 46 15.97 17.97 2.84
N ASN A 47 15.45 18.77 1.89
CA ASN A 47 15.04 20.15 2.12
C ASN A 47 13.52 20.29 2.37
N ILE A 48 12.86 19.23 2.86
CA ILE A 48 11.43 19.27 3.21
C ILE A 48 11.30 19.18 4.73
N ASP A 49 10.62 20.13 5.30
CA ASP A 49 10.24 20.15 6.71
C ASP A 49 8.90 19.44 6.87
N PHE A 50 8.95 18.14 7.14
CA PHE A 50 7.75 17.34 7.39
C PHE A 50 7.16 17.62 8.77
N ASP A 51 5.85 17.71 8.84
CA ASP A 51 5.10 17.86 10.09
C ASP A 51 4.45 16.54 10.52
N CYS A 52 4.17 15.65 9.57
CA CYS A 52 3.61 14.33 9.82
C CYS A 52 4.36 13.26 9.01
N GLY A 53 4.77 12.19 9.68
CA GLY A 53 5.33 10.99 9.06
C GLY A 53 4.38 9.82 9.20
N VAL A 54 4.04 9.13 8.10
CA VAL A 54 3.15 7.97 8.11
C VAL A 54 3.90 6.71 7.69
N PHE A 55 3.92 5.72 8.56
CA PHE A 55 4.49 4.41 8.31
C PHE A 55 3.40 3.34 8.19
N MET A 56 3.27 2.77 7.00
CA MET A 56 2.28 1.73 6.72
C MET A 56 2.85 0.33 6.89
N ASN A 57 3.94 0.03 6.20
CA ASN A 57 4.66 -1.24 6.27
C ASN A 57 6.04 -1.13 5.61
N VAL A 58 6.90 -2.12 5.90
CA VAL A 58 8.14 -2.36 5.18
C VAL A 58 8.32 -3.85 4.94
N THR A 59 8.42 -4.25 3.68
CA THR A 59 8.65 -5.63 3.25
C THR A 59 9.95 -5.72 2.48
N LEU A 60 10.47 -6.93 2.33
CA LEU A 60 11.75 -7.14 1.65
C LEU A 60 11.66 -6.70 0.18
N GLU A 61 12.30 -5.59 -0.15
CA GLU A 61 12.34 -4.99 -1.48
C GLU A 61 13.57 -4.07 -1.64
N HIS A 62 13.90 -3.68 -2.89
CA HIS A 62 14.94 -2.69 -3.20
C HIS A 62 16.35 -3.02 -2.69
N LEU A 63 16.69 -4.31 -2.56
CA LEU A 63 18.02 -4.73 -2.11
C LEU A 63 19.12 -4.44 -3.14
N GLU A 64 18.77 -4.23 -4.41
CA GLU A 64 19.70 -3.77 -5.44
C GLU A 64 20.33 -2.41 -5.07
N PHE A 65 19.58 -1.53 -4.41
CA PHE A 65 20.03 -0.21 -3.98
C PHE A 65 20.54 -0.22 -2.52
N HIS A 66 19.73 -0.70 -1.58
CA HIS A 66 20.01 -0.61 -0.14
C HIS A 66 20.94 -1.70 0.38
N LYS A 67 21.17 -2.79 -0.38
CA LYS A 67 21.99 -3.96 -0.07
C LYS A 67 21.42 -4.86 1.02
N THR A 68 20.92 -4.33 2.12
CA THR A 68 20.30 -5.09 3.22
C THR A 68 18.92 -4.57 3.59
N PHE A 69 18.12 -5.40 4.23
CA PHE A 69 16.81 -4.99 4.76
C PHE A 69 16.94 -3.92 5.85
N GLU A 70 17.95 -4.05 6.70
CA GLU A 70 18.23 -3.11 7.77
C GLU A 70 18.51 -1.71 7.20
N GLN A 71 19.32 -1.59 6.16
CA GLN A 71 19.58 -0.32 5.50
C GLN A 71 18.33 0.23 4.81
N TYR A 72 17.56 -0.63 4.16
CA TYR A 72 16.27 -0.24 3.54
C TYR A 72 15.29 0.32 4.57
N ARG A 73 15.13 -0.36 5.69
CA ARG A 73 14.30 0.10 6.81
C ARG A 73 14.83 1.38 7.43
N ASP A 74 16.15 1.49 7.63
CA ASP A 74 16.80 2.66 8.19
C ASP A 74 16.62 3.90 7.32
N ASP A 75 16.80 3.76 6.00
CA ASP A 75 16.58 4.85 5.05
C ASP A 75 15.12 5.34 5.08
N LYS A 76 14.15 4.43 5.18
CA LYS A 76 12.72 4.82 5.35
C LYS A 76 12.47 5.56 6.66
N ALA A 77 13.16 5.21 7.74
CA ALA A 77 12.98 5.85 9.04
C ALA A 77 13.49 7.31 9.07
N ASN A 78 14.23 7.75 8.06
CA ASN A 78 14.62 9.16 7.94
C ASN A 78 13.41 10.10 7.85
N LEU A 79 12.26 9.63 7.36
CA LEU A 79 11.02 10.41 7.41
C LEU A 79 10.65 10.79 8.85
N PHE A 80 10.80 9.85 9.79
CA PHE A 80 10.49 10.09 11.21
C PHE A 80 11.55 10.95 11.90
N ARG A 81 12.84 10.75 11.58
CA ARG A 81 13.93 11.60 12.10
C ARG A 81 13.77 13.04 11.69
N LYS A 82 13.29 13.30 10.47
CA LYS A 82 13.01 14.65 9.96
C LYS A 82 11.93 15.40 10.74
N LEU A 83 11.06 14.71 11.46
CA LEU A 83 10.09 15.38 12.34
C LEU A 83 10.78 16.13 13.50
N ASP A 84 12.00 15.74 13.87
CA ASP A 84 12.77 16.38 14.95
C ASP A 84 13.66 17.53 14.48
N GLU A 85 13.79 17.73 13.16
CA GLU A 85 14.81 18.63 12.57
C GLU A 85 14.33 20.07 12.39
N ASN A 86 13.04 20.37 12.53
CA ASN A 86 12.49 21.69 12.27
C ASN A 86 11.64 22.23 13.42
N SER A 87 11.33 23.52 13.37
CA SER A 87 10.56 24.21 14.40
C SER A 87 9.04 24.04 14.26
N HIS A 88 8.56 23.42 13.17
CA HIS A 88 7.14 23.30 12.81
C HIS A 88 6.38 24.62 12.76
N GLN A 89 7.09 25.76 12.61
CA GLN A 89 6.50 27.06 12.36
C GLN A 89 6.37 27.29 10.86
N LYS A 90 5.16 27.51 10.41
CA LYS A 90 4.84 27.70 8.99
C LYS A 90 4.18 29.06 8.77
N THR A 91 4.27 29.56 7.55
CA THR A 91 3.46 30.70 7.10
C THR A 91 2.41 30.16 6.13
N ILE A 92 1.16 30.05 6.59
CA ILE A 92 0.03 29.54 5.81
C ILE A 92 -0.91 30.70 5.52
N LEU A 93 -1.18 30.97 4.24
CA LEU A 93 -2.01 32.10 3.80
C LEU A 93 -1.62 33.43 4.46
N GLY A 94 -0.31 33.68 4.60
CA GLY A 94 0.24 34.91 5.21
C GLY A 94 0.23 34.96 6.74
N LYS A 95 -0.27 33.92 7.42
CA LYS A 95 -0.30 33.83 8.89
C LYS A 95 0.76 32.87 9.41
N LYS A 96 1.51 33.28 10.42
CA LYS A 96 2.43 32.41 11.15
C LYS A 96 1.63 31.49 12.07
N VAL A 97 1.81 30.19 11.92
CA VAL A 97 1.17 29.15 12.73
C VAL A 97 2.19 28.12 13.19
N THR A 98 1.97 27.54 14.35
CA THR A 98 2.71 26.35 14.79
C THR A 98 1.87 25.13 14.42
N VAL A 99 2.42 24.25 13.58
CA VAL A 99 1.75 23.03 13.11
C VAL A 99 2.09 21.87 14.04
N PRO A 100 1.14 20.99 14.39
CA PRO A 100 1.44 19.77 15.14
C PRO A 100 2.47 18.92 14.42
N SER A 101 3.42 18.33 15.16
CA SER A 101 4.36 17.34 14.63
C SER A 101 4.14 15.98 15.28
N PHE A 102 4.03 14.94 14.48
CA PHE A 102 3.78 13.57 14.99
C PHE A 102 4.08 12.49 13.94
N GLY A 103 4.32 11.28 14.45
CA GLY A 103 4.38 10.05 13.65
C GLY A 103 3.07 9.27 13.69
N ILE A 104 2.76 8.56 12.61
CA ILE A 104 1.66 7.59 12.54
C ILE A 104 2.25 6.25 12.16
N VAL A 105 1.95 5.19 12.92
CA VAL A 105 2.60 3.89 12.75
C VAL A 105 1.57 2.76 12.74
N ASN A 106 1.64 1.92 11.70
CA ASN A 106 0.96 0.63 11.71
C ASN A 106 1.65 -0.30 12.71
N LEU A 107 0.96 -0.63 13.80
CA LEU A 107 1.48 -1.44 14.89
C LEU A 107 1.59 -2.94 14.55
N GLU A 108 1.04 -3.38 13.42
CA GLU A 108 1.09 -4.77 12.98
C GLU A 108 2.36 -5.11 12.18
N ASP A 109 3.14 -4.10 11.78
CA ASP A 109 4.42 -4.33 11.13
C ASP A 109 5.52 -4.63 12.15
N GLU A 110 6.35 -5.62 11.88
CA GLU A 110 7.46 -6.02 12.77
C GLU A 110 8.45 -4.88 13.03
N SER A 111 8.52 -3.90 12.11
CA SER A 111 9.40 -2.73 12.24
C SER A 111 8.74 -1.56 13.00
N ALA A 112 7.50 -1.68 13.46
CA ALA A 112 6.79 -0.59 14.14
C ALA A 112 7.62 0.05 15.26
N SER A 113 8.19 -0.75 16.16
CA SER A 113 9.04 -0.27 17.25
C SER A 113 10.28 0.50 16.77
N PHE A 114 10.81 0.18 15.60
CA PHE A 114 11.95 0.87 15.01
C PHE A 114 11.56 2.30 14.58
N PHE A 115 10.41 2.44 13.92
CA PHE A 115 9.91 3.76 13.50
C PHE A 115 9.46 4.62 14.69
N ILE A 116 8.82 4.03 15.71
CA ILE A 116 8.46 4.73 16.94
C ILE A 116 9.68 5.37 17.61
N LYS A 117 10.80 4.63 17.66
CA LYS A 117 12.06 5.10 18.27
C LYS A 117 12.85 6.08 17.39
N ALA A 118 12.48 6.22 16.12
CA ALA A 118 13.20 7.07 15.18
C ALA A 118 12.89 8.57 15.33
N THR A 119 11.89 8.95 16.13
CA THR A 119 11.54 10.35 16.43
C THR A 119 11.28 10.55 17.91
N LYS A 120 11.48 11.79 18.37
CA LYS A 120 11.11 12.28 19.72
C LYS A 120 9.70 12.87 19.73
N GLN A 121 9.11 13.10 18.55
CA GLN A 121 7.76 13.62 18.45
C GLN A 121 6.72 12.58 18.91
N PRO A 122 5.53 13.01 19.32
CA PRO A 122 4.44 12.09 19.63
C PRO A 122 4.17 11.11 18.48
N VAL A 123 3.93 9.85 18.80
CA VAL A 123 3.54 8.83 17.81
C VAL A 123 2.17 8.29 18.15
N ILE A 124 1.34 8.12 17.14
CA ILE A 124 0.00 7.54 17.23
C ILE A 124 -0.01 6.25 16.42
N GLY A 125 -0.44 5.16 17.04
CA GLY A 125 -0.53 3.87 16.39
C GLY A 125 -1.90 3.60 15.77
N PHE A 126 -1.96 2.61 14.90
CA PHE A 126 -3.20 1.97 14.50
C PHE A 126 -2.99 0.47 14.28
N THR A 127 -4.04 -0.31 14.52
CA THR A 127 -4.03 -1.78 14.37
C THR A 127 -5.45 -2.27 14.07
N THR A 128 -5.60 -3.57 13.79
CA THR A 128 -6.90 -4.21 13.65
C THR A 128 -7.07 -5.32 14.67
N GLU A 129 -8.28 -5.55 15.17
CA GLU A 129 -8.55 -6.75 15.96
C GLU A 129 -8.69 -7.96 15.04
N GLY A 130 -7.97 -9.01 15.40
CA GLY A 130 -8.11 -10.32 14.74
C GLY A 130 -7.51 -10.41 13.36
N LYS A 131 -6.52 -9.58 13.04
CA LYS A 131 -5.68 -9.81 11.85
C LYS A 131 -6.42 -9.69 10.52
N ALA A 132 -7.02 -8.53 10.22
CA ALA A 132 -7.69 -8.29 8.94
C ALA A 132 -6.78 -8.50 7.71
N GLY A 133 -5.47 -8.42 7.88
CA GLY A 133 -4.48 -8.84 6.87
C GLY A 133 -4.05 -10.30 6.97
N LYS A 134 -4.34 -10.98 8.08
CA LYS A 134 -3.91 -12.37 8.37
C LYS A 134 -5.08 -13.34 8.57
N GLN A 135 -6.28 -13.03 8.09
CA GLN A 135 -7.36 -14.02 8.10
C GLN A 135 -6.96 -15.20 7.24
N ALA A 136 -6.47 -16.20 7.97
CA ALA A 136 -6.44 -17.60 7.65
C ALA A 136 -6.19 -17.93 6.16
N VAL A 137 -4.97 -17.87 5.75
CA VAL A 137 -4.48 -18.87 4.83
C VAL A 137 -4.33 -20.14 5.67
N ALA A 138 -5.34 -20.99 5.67
CA ALA A 138 -5.25 -22.31 6.26
C ALA A 138 -4.06 -23.02 5.60
N GLY A 139 -2.99 -23.27 6.36
CA GLY A 139 -1.82 -24.00 5.89
C GLY A 139 -0.48 -23.24 5.89
N LEU A 140 -0.42 -22.01 6.35
CA LEU A 140 0.84 -21.29 6.58
C LEU A 140 1.12 -21.16 8.07
N GLU A 141 2.37 -21.46 8.43
CA GLU A 141 2.97 -21.59 9.76
C GLU A 141 2.48 -20.62 10.84
N GLU A 142 2.58 -21.06 12.10
CA GLU A 142 2.27 -20.33 13.33
C GLU A 142 2.66 -18.85 13.25
N GLN A 143 1.66 -18.00 13.39
CA GLN A 143 1.83 -16.55 13.32
C GLN A 143 2.67 -16.10 14.52
N LYS A 144 3.80 -15.46 14.25
CA LYS A 144 4.55 -14.73 15.28
C LYS A 144 3.61 -13.76 16.01
N PRO A 145 3.63 -13.73 17.35
CA PRO A 145 2.90 -12.71 18.09
C PRO A 145 3.34 -11.31 17.63
N LEU A 146 2.37 -10.39 17.55
CA LEU A 146 2.68 -8.98 17.28
C LEU A 146 3.72 -8.48 18.28
N PRO A 147 4.68 -7.64 17.86
CA PRO A 147 5.60 -7.02 18.80
C PRO A 147 4.79 -6.25 19.86
N PRO A 148 5.22 -6.27 21.13
CA PRO A 148 4.49 -5.59 22.20
C PRO A 148 4.39 -4.10 21.88
N VAL A 149 3.16 -3.57 21.79
CA VAL A 149 2.92 -2.13 21.65
C VAL A 149 3.42 -1.47 22.93
N PRO A 150 4.27 -0.43 22.83
CA PRO A 150 4.66 0.31 24.03
C PRO A 150 3.38 0.83 24.72
N PRO A 151 3.18 0.59 26.02
CA PRO A 151 1.94 0.91 26.72
C PRO A 151 1.60 2.41 26.78
N SER A 152 2.53 3.28 26.35
CA SER A 152 2.42 4.73 26.38
C SER A 152 1.95 5.37 25.07
N ILE A 153 1.72 4.61 24.01
CA ILE A 153 1.34 5.16 22.69
C ILE A 153 -0.17 5.10 22.52
N PRO A 154 -0.86 6.23 22.24
CA PRO A 154 -2.27 6.20 21.85
C PRO A 154 -2.43 5.51 20.50
N TYR A 155 -3.49 4.73 20.32
CA TYR A 155 -3.74 4.03 19.08
C TYR A 155 -5.22 3.80 18.78
N LEU A 156 -5.54 3.62 17.50
CA LEU A 156 -6.86 3.22 17.02
C LEU A 156 -6.89 1.71 16.73
N VAL A 157 -8.04 1.09 16.99
CA VAL A 157 -8.29 -0.31 16.63
C VAL A 157 -9.46 -0.41 15.67
N GLY A 158 -9.18 -0.95 14.47
CA GLY A 158 -10.21 -1.35 13.51
C GLY A 158 -10.80 -2.71 13.87
N ARG A 159 -12.13 -2.80 13.98
CA ARG A 159 -12.88 -4.01 14.36
C ARG A 159 -13.92 -4.38 13.32
N ASN A 160 -14.26 -5.66 13.24
CA ASN A 160 -15.37 -6.15 12.39
C ASN A 160 -15.19 -5.72 10.93
N ILE A 161 -13.98 -5.86 10.38
CA ILE A 161 -13.67 -5.46 9.02
C ILE A 161 -14.35 -6.41 8.05
N ALA A 162 -15.31 -5.89 7.31
CA ALA A 162 -16.02 -6.60 6.24
C ALA A 162 -15.72 -5.91 4.91
N SER A 163 -15.10 -6.63 3.99
CA SER A 163 -14.79 -6.17 2.64
C SER A 163 -15.64 -6.92 1.63
N ALA A 164 -16.27 -6.17 0.73
CA ALA A 164 -17.01 -6.66 -0.43
C ALA A 164 -16.33 -6.19 -1.72
N ALA A 165 -16.87 -6.62 -2.87
CA ALA A 165 -16.35 -6.21 -4.19
C ALA A 165 -16.31 -4.68 -4.35
N TYR A 166 -17.31 -3.99 -3.84
CA TYR A 166 -17.51 -2.54 -4.05
C TYR A 166 -17.32 -1.69 -2.80
N GLY A 167 -16.72 -2.23 -1.75
CA GLY A 167 -16.53 -1.41 -0.57
C GLY A 167 -16.07 -2.15 0.67
N LEU A 168 -15.99 -1.37 1.73
CA LEU A 168 -15.45 -1.77 3.01
C LEU A 168 -16.31 -1.17 4.12
N SER A 169 -16.59 -1.95 5.16
CA SER A 169 -17.15 -1.44 6.40
C SER A 169 -16.38 -1.99 7.60
N PHE A 170 -16.23 -1.16 8.62
CA PHE A 170 -15.59 -1.54 9.88
C PHE A 170 -15.91 -0.54 10.97
N SER A 171 -15.55 -0.85 12.21
CA SER A 171 -15.68 0.05 13.35
C SER A 171 -14.31 0.44 13.87
N ILE A 172 -14.16 1.68 14.32
CA ILE A 172 -12.95 2.16 14.99
C ILE A 172 -13.26 2.38 16.47
N VAL A 173 -12.34 1.94 17.33
CA VAL A 173 -12.35 2.22 18.77
C VAL A 173 -11.00 2.74 19.23
N GLU A 174 -10.99 3.60 20.24
CA GLU A 174 -9.80 4.10 20.92
C GLU A 174 -9.67 3.43 22.28
N PRO A 175 -8.90 2.33 22.43
CA PRO A 175 -8.92 1.53 23.65
C PRO A 175 -8.27 2.21 24.86
N ASN A 176 -7.45 3.25 24.67
CA ASN A 176 -6.64 3.89 25.70
C ASN A 176 -7.06 5.35 25.98
N LEU A 177 -8.29 5.75 25.65
CA LEU A 177 -8.81 7.02 26.11
C LEU A 177 -9.01 6.97 27.62
N VAL A 178 -8.20 7.74 28.32
CA VAL A 178 -8.40 8.02 29.75
C VAL A 178 -8.81 9.48 29.91
N ASP A 179 -9.72 9.75 30.82
CA ASP A 179 -10.05 11.12 31.19
C ASP A 179 -8.88 11.78 31.94
N LYS A 180 -9.02 13.08 32.23
CA LYS A 180 -8.03 13.85 32.99
C LYS A 180 -7.75 13.31 34.41
N ASN A 181 -8.51 12.30 34.86
CA ASN A 181 -8.33 11.60 36.15
C ASN A 181 -7.79 10.18 35.96
N SER A 182 -7.25 9.85 34.75
CA SER A 182 -6.76 8.51 34.39
C SER A 182 -7.81 7.38 34.45
N LYS A 183 -9.10 7.72 34.39
CA LYS A 183 -10.18 6.73 34.29
C LYS A 183 -10.44 6.41 32.79
N PRO A 184 -10.65 5.12 32.44
CA PRO A 184 -11.04 4.77 31.08
C PRO A 184 -12.33 5.51 30.69
N VAL A 185 -12.28 6.29 29.63
CA VAL A 185 -13.47 6.86 29.00
C VAL A 185 -14.06 5.76 28.13
N ALA A 186 -15.37 5.57 28.20
CA ALA A 186 -16.06 4.69 27.27
C ALA A 186 -15.75 5.17 25.84
N ALA A 187 -14.90 4.42 25.13
CA ALA A 187 -14.49 4.78 23.77
C ALA A 187 -15.74 4.80 22.90
N GLY A 188 -16.02 5.92 22.28
CA GLY A 188 -17.03 5.99 21.22
C GLY A 188 -16.68 5.00 20.12
N VAL A 189 -17.66 4.30 19.58
CA VAL A 189 -17.48 3.45 18.40
C VAL A 189 -17.80 4.28 17.17
N ILE A 190 -16.81 4.45 16.29
CA ILE A 190 -17.02 5.13 15.00
C ILE A 190 -17.23 4.07 13.92
N HIS A 191 -18.40 4.09 13.29
CA HIS A 191 -18.71 3.20 12.19
C HIS A 191 -18.24 3.80 10.85
N ILE A 192 -17.44 3.05 10.13
CA ILE A 192 -16.90 3.43 8.82
C ILE A 192 -17.58 2.61 7.74
N LYS A 193 -17.97 3.32 6.67
CA LYS A 193 -18.40 2.72 5.40
C LYS A 193 -17.72 3.48 4.27
N ALA A 194 -17.01 2.76 3.40
CA ALA A 194 -16.26 3.33 2.30
C ALA A 194 -16.51 2.56 1.01
N SER A 195 -16.51 3.24 -0.12
CA SER A 195 -16.56 2.63 -1.47
C SER A 195 -15.20 2.08 -1.93
N LEU A 196 -14.21 1.97 -1.03
CA LEU A 196 -12.88 1.47 -1.31
C LEU A 196 -12.86 -0.06 -1.13
N PRO A 197 -12.60 -0.86 -2.18
CA PRO A 197 -12.55 -2.31 -2.06
C PRO A 197 -11.26 -2.78 -1.39
N GLY A 198 -11.32 -3.94 -0.73
CA GLY A 198 -10.17 -4.57 -0.07
C GLY A 198 -9.99 -4.18 1.40
N ALA A 199 -9.81 -5.19 2.26
CA ALA A 199 -9.66 -5.02 3.71
C ALA A 199 -8.43 -4.17 4.10
N PHE A 200 -7.38 -4.15 3.26
CA PHE A 200 -6.19 -3.32 3.46
C PHE A 200 -6.51 -1.81 3.47
N ASN A 201 -7.62 -1.38 2.86
CA ASN A 201 -8.03 0.02 2.92
C ASN A 201 -8.50 0.46 4.32
N ALA A 202 -8.80 -0.46 5.24
CA ALA A 202 -9.04 -0.09 6.63
C ALA A 202 -7.79 0.55 7.26
N TYR A 203 -6.60 0.04 6.96
CA TYR A 203 -5.33 0.63 7.41
C TYR A 203 -5.11 2.01 6.80
N ASN A 204 -5.34 2.15 5.48
CA ASN A 204 -5.20 3.42 4.77
C ASN A 204 -6.15 4.48 5.33
N ILE A 205 -7.41 4.10 5.60
CA ILE A 205 -8.43 4.98 6.18
C ILE A 205 -8.02 5.40 7.59
N MET A 206 -7.64 4.47 8.47
CA MET A 206 -7.23 4.80 9.85
C MET A 206 -6.04 5.74 9.88
N ALA A 207 -5.01 5.49 9.08
CA ALA A 207 -3.85 6.38 8.98
C ALA A 207 -4.24 7.79 8.50
N SER A 208 -5.12 7.87 7.49
CA SER A 208 -5.61 9.15 6.95
C SER A 208 -6.48 9.90 7.96
N LEU A 209 -7.35 9.20 8.67
CA LEU A 209 -8.20 9.80 9.73
C LEU A 209 -7.35 10.41 10.85
N ILE A 210 -6.31 9.71 11.31
CA ILE A 210 -5.38 10.23 12.31
C ILE A 210 -4.68 11.48 11.78
N ALA A 211 -4.13 11.41 10.56
CA ALA A 211 -3.39 12.52 9.95
C ALA A 211 -4.27 13.78 9.84
N VAL A 212 -5.46 13.65 9.25
CA VAL A 212 -6.37 14.77 9.04
C VAL A 212 -6.86 15.34 10.37
N SER A 213 -7.33 14.47 11.28
CA SER A 213 -7.84 14.91 12.59
C SER A 213 -6.78 15.72 13.35
N ARG A 214 -5.53 15.27 13.38
CA ARG A 214 -4.46 15.92 14.13
C ARG A 214 -3.95 17.19 13.45
N LEU A 215 -3.79 17.21 12.13
CA LEU A 215 -3.31 18.39 11.40
C LEU A 215 -4.34 19.51 11.38
N THR A 216 -5.64 19.18 11.32
CA THR A 216 -6.72 20.16 11.24
C THR A 216 -7.36 20.48 12.58
N SER A 217 -6.97 19.79 13.66
CA SER A 217 -7.65 19.83 14.97
C SER A 217 -9.16 19.53 14.90
N THR A 218 -9.56 18.73 13.89
CA THR A 218 -10.95 18.33 13.71
C THR A 218 -11.20 17.01 14.48
N PRO A 219 -12.29 16.89 15.25
CA PRO A 219 -12.63 15.63 15.92
C PRO A 219 -12.67 14.45 14.95
N LEU A 220 -12.18 13.28 15.40
CA LEU A 220 -12.04 12.09 14.56
C LEU A 220 -13.38 11.66 13.95
N GLU A 221 -14.48 11.77 14.70
CA GLU A 221 -15.83 11.46 14.25
C GLU A 221 -16.24 12.32 13.05
N LYS A 222 -15.90 13.62 13.10
CA LYS A 222 -16.20 14.56 12.01
C LYS A 222 -15.41 14.27 10.75
N VAL A 223 -14.16 13.88 10.90
CA VAL A 223 -13.34 13.45 9.75
C VAL A 223 -13.88 12.14 9.19
N ALA A 224 -14.32 11.22 10.04
CA ALA A 224 -14.86 9.93 9.65
C ALA A 224 -16.15 10.03 8.81
N GLU A 225 -16.99 11.03 9.04
CA GLU A 225 -18.18 11.31 8.22
C GLU A 225 -17.83 11.46 6.71
N LYS A 226 -16.62 11.94 6.40
CA LYS A 226 -16.16 12.16 5.03
C LYS A 226 -15.65 10.91 4.31
N VAL A 227 -15.46 9.81 5.03
CA VAL A 227 -14.94 8.58 4.44
C VAL A 227 -15.89 7.99 3.40
N SER A 228 -17.19 8.16 3.59
CA SER A 228 -18.20 7.70 2.62
C SER A 228 -18.18 8.45 1.27
N GLU A 229 -17.55 9.63 1.23
CA GLU A 229 -17.40 10.44 0.02
C GLU A 229 -16.14 10.03 -0.80
N LEU A 230 -15.29 9.16 -0.25
CA LEU A 230 -14.10 8.70 -0.95
C LEU A 230 -14.49 7.86 -2.17
N VAL A 231 -13.84 8.18 -3.28
CA VAL A 231 -13.97 7.40 -4.52
C VAL A 231 -12.78 6.43 -4.66
N PRO A 232 -12.99 5.25 -5.28
CA PRO A 232 -11.89 4.34 -5.57
C PRO A 232 -10.78 5.01 -6.38
N VAL A 233 -9.53 4.72 -6.02
CA VAL A 233 -8.38 5.20 -6.76
C VAL A 233 -8.21 4.33 -8.00
N LYS A 234 -8.18 4.95 -9.18
CA LYS A 234 -7.99 4.26 -10.46
C LYS A 234 -6.74 3.37 -10.41
N GLY A 235 -6.91 2.10 -10.79
CA GLY A 235 -5.83 1.13 -10.78
C GLY A 235 -5.50 0.55 -9.40
N ARG A 236 -6.39 0.69 -8.42
CA ARG A 236 -6.35 0.02 -7.12
C ARG A 236 -7.62 -0.77 -6.93
N MET A 237 -7.57 -2.07 -7.19
CA MET A 237 -8.74 -2.96 -7.21
C MET A 237 -9.90 -2.40 -8.05
N THR A 238 -9.57 -1.72 -9.16
CA THR A 238 -10.57 -1.11 -10.03
C THR A 238 -11.27 -2.18 -10.84
N GLU A 239 -12.55 -2.31 -10.66
CA GLU A 239 -13.37 -3.17 -11.50
C GLU A 239 -13.71 -2.47 -12.81
N ILE A 240 -13.66 -3.22 -13.90
CA ILE A 240 -14.05 -2.80 -15.24
C ILE A 240 -15.29 -3.58 -15.63
N ASP A 241 -16.42 -2.88 -15.80
CA ASP A 241 -17.67 -3.44 -16.24
C ASP A 241 -18.09 -2.79 -17.58
N GLU A 242 -17.99 -3.57 -18.64
CA GLU A 242 -18.41 -3.23 -20.00
C GLU A 242 -19.50 -4.20 -20.49
N GLY A 243 -20.20 -4.86 -19.54
CA GLY A 243 -21.24 -5.84 -19.83
C GLY A 243 -20.74 -7.26 -20.09
N GLN A 244 -19.47 -7.55 -19.84
CA GLN A 244 -18.90 -8.91 -19.94
C GLN A 244 -19.44 -9.81 -18.81
N PRO A 245 -19.58 -11.15 -19.04
CA PRO A 245 -20.15 -12.06 -18.05
C PRO A 245 -19.18 -12.51 -16.94
N PHE A 246 -17.97 -11.98 -16.92
CA PHE A 246 -16.91 -12.25 -15.94
C PHE A 246 -16.41 -10.95 -15.33
N GLU A 247 -15.82 -11.03 -14.14
CA GLU A 247 -15.25 -9.87 -13.45
C GLU A 247 -13.87 -9.53 -14.01
N VAL A 248 -13.57 -8.25 -14.20
CA VAL A 248 -12.25 -7.75 -14.58
C VAL A 248 -11.78 -6.76 -13.53
N ILE A 249 -10.63 -7.04 -12.90
CA ILE A 249 -10.03 -6.19 -11.88
C ILE A 249 -8.66 -5.72 -12.36
N VAL A 250 -8.42 -4.42 -12.29
CA VAL A 250 -7.12 -3.79 -12.54
C VAL A 250 -6.51 -3.36 -11.21
N ASP A 251 -5.29 -3.81 -10.92
CA ASP A 251 -4.55 -3.44 -9.71
C ASP A 251 -3.05 -3.25 -9.98
N TYR A 252 -2.43 -2.38 -9.21
CA TYR A 252 -1.00 -2.09 -9.31
C TYR A 252 -0.10 -3.11 -8.60
N ALA A 253 -0.66 -4.13 -7.98
CA ALA A 253 0.11 -5.17 -7.29
C ALA A 253 1.21 -5.74 -8.20
N HIS A 254 2.46 -5.63 -7.75
CA HIS A 254 3.66 -6.02 -8.48
C HIS A 254 4.77 -6.59 -7.58
N THR A 255 4.43 -6.89 -6.33
CA THR A 255 5.35 -7.48 -5.35
C THR A 255 4.78 -8.78 -4.78
N PRO A 256 5.63 -9.72 -4.30
CA PRO A 256 5.16 -10.92 -3.61
C PRO A 256 4.17 -10.61 -2.48
N SER A 257 4.47 -9.64 -1.65
CA SER A 257 3.63 -9.21 -0.52
C SER A 257 2.27 -8.68 -0.97
N SER A 258 2.20 -7.90 -2.07
CA SER A 258 0.91 -7.45 -2.61
C SER A 258 0.09 -8.62 -3.15
N PHE A 259 0.72 -9.61 -3.78
CA PHE A 259 0.03 -10.82 -4.24
C PHE A 259 -0.55 -11.63 -3.06
N GLU A 260 0.22 -11.81 -1.99
CA GLU A 260 -0.26 -12.44 -0.76
C GLU A 260 -1.41 -11.68 -0.09
N THR A 261 -1.51 -10.38 -0.35
CA THR A 261 -2.60 -9.55 0.16
C THR A 261 -3.88 -9.69 -0.68
N ILE A 262 -3.77 -9.67 -2.02
CA ILE A 262 -4.95 -9.61 -2.89
C ILE A 262 -5.51 -10.97 -3.29
N PHE A 263 -4.68 -12.00 -3.51
CA PHE A 263 -5.17 -13.29 -4.00
C PHE A 263 -6.03 -14.07 -3.00
N PRO A 264 -5.67 -14.21 -1.71
CA PRO A 264 -6.46 -15.02 -0.77
C PRO A 264 -7.92 -14.54 -0.62
N PRO A 265 -8.23 -13.24 -0.48
CA PRO A 265 -9.61 -12.78 -0.45
C PRO A 265 -10.36 -13.08 -1.75
N LEU A 266 -9.70 -12.90 -2.90
CA LEU A 266 -10.29 -13.18 -4.20
C LEU A 266 -10.59 -14.68 -4.36
N LYS A 267 -9.66 -15.55 -3.97
CA LYS A 267 -9.85 -17.01 -4.04
C LYS A 267 -11.01 -17.48 -3.16
N ARG A 268 -11.20 -16.86 -1.98
CA ARG A 268 -12.34 -17.21 -1.11
C ARG A 268 -13.71 -16.84 -1.69
N ARG A 269 -13.80 -15.73 -2.44
CA ARG A 269 -15.08 -15.26 -3.01
C ARG A 269 -15.33 -15.74 -4.44
N ALA A 270 -14.31 -16.24 -5.12
CA ALA A 270 -14.44 -16.71 -6.50
C ALA A 270 -15.36 -17.92 -6.59
N SER A 271 -16.37 -17.84 -7.45
CA SER A 271 -17.24 -18.94 -7.80
C SER A 271 -16.80 -19.66 -9.11
N GLY A 272 -16.02 -18.95 -9.93
CA GLY A 272 -15.38 -19.44 -11.14
C GLY A 272 -13.85 -19.50 -10.99
N LYS A 273 -13.16 -19.53 -12.11
CA LYS A 273 -11.69 -19.50 -12.18
C LYS A 273 -11.14 -18.12 -11.89
N ILE A 274 -9.91 -18.09 -11.36
CA ILE A 274 -9.11 -16.87 -11.33
C ILE A 274 -8.05 -16.96 -12.41
N ILE A 275 -8.05 -16.00 -13.33
CA ILE A 275 -7.08 -15.81 -14.40
C ILE A 275 -6.25 -14.59 -14.06
N SER A 276 -4.98 -14.76 -13.73
CA SER A 276 -4.09 -13.64 -13.42
C SER A 276 -3.17 -13.31 -14.59
N LEU A 277 -2.99 -12.02 -14.85
CA LEU A 277 -2.10 -11.49 -15.88
C LEU A 277 -1.16 -10.47 -15.26
N PHE A 278 0.17 -10.73 -15.33
CA PHE A 278 1.18 -9.86 -14.74
C PHE A 278 2.57 -10.09 -15.33
N GLY A 279 3.46 -9.16 -15.03
CA GLY A 279 4.88 -9.23 -15.35
C GLY A 279 5.75 -8.84 -14.16
N SER A 280 6.94 -8.36 -14.47
CA SER A 280 7.84 -7.76 -13.49
C SER A 280 8.70 -6.69 -14.19
N GLY A 281 9.04 -5.63 -13.46
CA GLY A 281 9.96 -4.62 -13.98
C GLY A 281 11.35 -5.19 -14.23
N GLY A 282 11.94 -4.83 -15.38
CA GLY A 282 13.34 -5.10 -15.70
C GLY A 282 14.30 -4.28 -14.85
N GLU A 283 15.56 -4.72 -14.75
CA GLU A 283 16.61 -4.04 -13.96
C GLU A 283 16.22 -3.81 -12.51
N ARG A 284 15.43 -4.73 -11.95
CA ARG A 284 14.94 -4.74 -10.57
C ARG A 284 15.33 -6.04 -9.87
N ASP A 285 14.84 -6.25 -8.65
CA ASP A 285 15.10 -7.46 -7.88
C ASP A 285 14.71 -8.74 -8.63
N LEU A 286 15.70 -9.51 -9.08
CA LEU A 286 15.50 -10.78 -9.79
C LEU A 286 14.89 -11.86 -8.89
N LYS A 287 15.17 -11.81 -7.58
CA LYS A 287 14.74 -12.84 -6.63
C LYS A 287 13.23 -12.87 -6.44
N LYS A 288 12.56 -11.73 -6.63
CA LYS A 288 11.09 -11.66 -6.50
C LYS A 288 10.36 -12.39 -7.64
N ARG A 289 10.97 -12.52 -8.83
CA ARG A 289 10.31 -13.08 -10.03
C ARG A 289 9.78 -14.49 -9.82
N PRO A 290 10.58 -15.49 -9.45
CA PRO A 290 10.05 -16.82 -9.21
C PRO A 290 9.08 -16.87 -8.02
N VAL A 291 9.25 -16.01 -7.01
CA VAL A 291 8.34 -15.94 -5.87
C VAL A 291 6.95 -15.45 -6.30
N GLN A 292 6.87 -14.42 -7.15
CA GLN A 292 5.61 -13.94 -7.72
C GLN A 292 4.91 -15.04 -8.52
N GLY A 293 5.65 -15.76 -9.37
CA GLY A 293 5.13 -16.89 -10.14
C GLY A 293 4.55 -18.00 -9.25
N ALA A 294 5.25 -18.34 -8.18
CA ALA A 294 4.81 -19.37 -7.23
C ALA A 294 3.54 -18.93 -6.47
N ILE A 295 3.48 -17.69 -5.99
CA ILE A 295 2.29 -17.17 -5.29
C ILE A 295 1.08 -17.17 -6.23
N ALA A 296 1.22 -16.64 -7.44
CA ALA A 296 0.13 -16.63 -8.42
C ALA A 296 -0.36 -18.04 -8.75
N ALA A 297 0.55 -19.00 -8.92
CA ALA A 297 0.20 -20.38 -9.23
C ALA A 297 -0.61 -21.08 -8.13
N ARG A 298 -0.37 -20.76 -6.87
CA ARG A 298 -1.12 -21.32 -5.73
C ARG A 298 -2.57 -20.84 -5.66
N PHE A 299 -2.83 -19.61 -6.07
CA PHE A 299 -4.15 -18.99 -5.91
C PHE A 299 -4.96 -18.91 -7.21
N CYS A 300 -4.29 -18.82 -8.35
CA CYS A 300 -4.94 -18.64 -9.64
C CYS A 300 -5.03 -19.96 -10.42
N ASP A 301 -6.14 -20.15 -11.12
CA ASP A 301 -6.37 -21.34 -11.94
C ASP A 301 -5.57 -21.25 -13.25
N VAL A 302 -5.43 -20.04 -13.80
CA VAL A 302 -4.62 -19.73 -14.99
C VAL A 302 -3.70 -18.57 -14.69
N VAL A 303 -2.44 -18.68 -15.13
CA VAL A 303 -1.42 -17.62 -15.03
C VAL A 303 -0.96 -17.25 -16.43
N ILE A 304 -1.07 -15.98 -16.79
CA ILE A 304 -0.58 -15.41 -18.06
C ILE A 304 0.53 -14.40 -17.72
N LEU A 305 1.73 -14.70 -18.14
CA LEU A 305 2.89 -13.84 -17.95
C LEU A 305 3.06 -12.91 -19.15
N THR A 306 3.20 -11.62 -18.90
CA THR A 306 3.28 -10.58 -19.94
C THR A 306 4.14 -9.42 -19.49
N ASP A 307 4.53 -8.56 -20.42
CA ASP A 307 5.35 -7.40 -20.09
C ASP A 307 4.65 -6.44 -19.11
N GLU A 308 5.44 -5.99 -18.15
CA GLU A 308 5.13 -4.85 -17.29
C GLU A 308 5.96 -3.64 -17.75
N ASP A 309 7.26 -3.69 -17.59
CA ASP A 309 8.25 -2.71 -18.05
C ASP A 309 9.61 -3.43 -18.12
N PRO A 310 9.93 -4.11 -19.23
CA PRO A 310 11.15 -4.91 -19.34
C PRO A 310 12.44 -4.09 -19.38
N ARG A 311 12.36 -2.78 -19.69
CA ARG A 311 13.50 -1.88 -19.82
C ARG A 311 14.54 -2.42 -20.81
N GLY A 312 15.79 -2.61 -20.39
CA GLY A 312 16.87 -3.17 -21.19
C GLY A 312 16.96 -4.69 -21.19
N GLU A 313 16.07 -5.41 -20.50
CA GLU A 313 16.08 -6.87 -20.47
C GLU A 313 15.24 -7.48 -21.61
N ASP A 314 15.59 -8.69 -22.04
CA ASP A 314 14.76 -9.46 -22.95
C ASP A 314 13.47 -9.88 -22.25
N SER A 315 12.33 -9.51 -22.84
CA SER A 315 11.00 -9.74 -22.30
C SER A 315 10.74 -11.22 -22.01
N VAL A 316 11.06 -12.10 -22.96
CA VAL A 316 10.76 -13.53 -22.81
C VAL A 316 11.62 -14.16 -21.72
N ALA A 317 12.91 -13.84 -21.69
CA ALA A 317 13.83 -14.32 -20.66
C ALA A 317 13.41 -13.87 -19.24
N LEU A 318 12.90 -12.63 -19.11
CA LEU A 318 12.35 -12.11 -17.86
C LEU A 318 11.12 -12.92 -17.42
N LEU A 319 10.18 -13.13 -18.34
CA LEU A 319 8.93 -13.87 -18.06
C LEU A 319 9.19 -15.34 -17.73
N GLU A 320 10.20 -15.95 -18.38
CA GLU A 320 10.64 -17.31 -18.06
C GLU A 320 11.15 -17.44 -16.62
N GLN A 321 11.81 -16.43 -16.06
CA GLN A 321 12.23 -16.42 -14.65
C GLN A 321 11.03 -16.43 -13.70
N ILE A 322 9.95 -15.74 -14.05
CA ILE A 322 8.69 -15.79 -13.28
C ILE A 322 8.06 -17.19 -13.42
N ALA A 323 8.06 -17.74 -14.63
CA ALA A 323 7.48 -19.06 -14.93
C ALA A 323 8.16 -20.19 -14.15
N VAL A 324 9.44 -20.06 -13.77
CA VAL A 324 10.14 -21.04 -12.90
C VAL A 324 9.35 -21.29 -11.61
N GLY A 325 8.88 -20.23 -10.96
CA GLY A 325 8.10 -20.36 -9.73
C GLY A 325 6.73 -21.01 -9.95
N ALA A 326 6.02 -20.60 -11.00
CA ALA A 326 4.72 -21.16 -11.34
C ALA A 326 4.80 -22.65 -11.69
N LYS A 327 5.83 -23.08 -12.43
CA LYS A 327 6.08 -24.48 -12.77
C LYS A 327 6.38 -25.33 -11.52
N LYS A 328 7.11 -24.79 -10.54
CA LYS A 328 7.37 -25.48 -9.25
C LYS A 328 6.10 -25.76 -8.47
N GLU A 329 5.09 -24.91 -8.59
CA GLU A 329 3.77 -25.07 -7.97
C GLU A 329 2.81 -25.89 -8.87
N GLY A 330 3.31 -26.57 -9.92
CA GLY A 330 2.56 -27.52 -10.73
C GLY A 330 1.88 -26.94 -11.97
N LYS A 331 2.07 -25.66 -12.31
CA LYS A 331 1.53 -25.08 -13.53
C LYS A 331 2.24 -25.63 -14.78
N ILE A 332 1.48 -25.88 -15.81
CA ILE A 332 1.94 -26.52 -17.07
C ILE A 332 1.88 -25.46 -18.20
N LEU A 333 3.02 -25.25 -18.84
CA LEU A 333 3.12 -24.33 -19.98
C LEU A 333 2.14 -24.72 -21.10
N ASN A 334 1.49 -23.73 -21.69
CA ASN A 334 0.45 -23.87 -22.72
C ASN A 334 -0.83 -24.62 -22.29
N LYS A 335 -1.03 -24.86 -20.98
CA LYS A 335 -2.25 -25.42 -20.43
C LYS A 335 -2.91 -24.46 -19.43
N ASP A 336 -2.20 -24.10 -18.36
CA ASP A 336 -2.64 -23.20 -17.29
C ASP A 336 -1.57 -22.17 -16.90
N LEU A 337 -0.44 -22.17 -17.63
CA LEU A 337 0.60 -21.16 -17.61
C LEU A 337 0.89 -20.72 -19.07
N PHE A 338 0.83 -19.46 -19.34
CA PHE A 338 1.11 -18.89 -20.66
C PHE A 338 2.16 -17.78 -20.55
N ILE A 339 3.00 -17.63 -21.58
CA ILE A 339 3.95 -16.54 -21.74
C ILE A 339 3.56 -15.81 -23.04
N THR A 340 3.08 -14.57 -22.90
CA THR A 340 2.62 -13.73 -24.01
C THR A 340 3.14 -12.32 -23.75
N ALA A 341 4.33 -12.01 -24.27
CA ALA A 341 5.04 -10.76 -23.97
C ALA A 341 4.18 -9.52 -24.30
N ASP A 342 3.58 -9.50 -25.48
CA ASP A 342 2.68 -8.39 -25.87
C ASP A 342 1.44 -8.32 -24.96
N ARG A 343 1.41 -7.29 -24.10
CA ARG A 343 0.37 -7.15 -23.08
C ARG A 343 -1.05 -7.00 -23.63
N PRO A 344 -1.32 -6.24 -24.70
CA PRO A 344 -2.63 -6.23 -25.35
C PRO A 344 -3.08 -7.61 -25.84
N SER A 345 -2.18 -8.40 -26.40
CA SER A 345 -2.48 -9.78 -26.82
C SER A 345 -2.74 -10.70 -25.65
N ALA A 346 -1.97 -10.57 -24.56
CA ALA A 346 -2.18 -11.31 -23.31
C ALA A 346 -3.55 -10.99 -22.68
N ILE A 347 -3.97 -9.73 -22.67
CA ILE A 347 -5.29 -9.33 -22.19
C ILE A 347 -6.40 -9.97 -23.04
N ARG A 348 -6.27 -9.89 -24.37
CA ARG A 348 -7.25 -10.56 -25.27
C ARG A 348 -7.29 -12.06 -25.06
N GLN A 349 -6.15 -12.69 -24.78
CA GLN A 349 -6.05 -14.11 -24.46
C GLN A 349 -6.80 -14.42 -23.17
N ALA A 350 -6.59 -13.63 -22.10
CA ALA A 350 -7.28 -13.78 -20.83
C ALA A 350 -8.82 -13.69 -21.00
N PHE A 351 -9.29 -12.69 -21.75
CA PHE A 351 -10.72 -12.49 -21.99
C PHE A 351 -11.36 -13.60 -22.84
N LYS A 352 -10.62 -14.16 -23.81
CA LYS A 352 -11.09 -15.33 -24.59
C LYS A 352 -11.19 -16.60 -23.76
N MET A 353 -10.37 -16.74 -22.71
CA MET A 353 -10.38 -17.89 -21.83
C MET A 353 -11.43 -17.78 -20.72
N ALA A 354 -11.78 -16.55 -20.34
CA ALA A 354 -12.70 -16.27 -19.25
C ALA A 354 -14.14 -16.71 -19.60
N GLN A 355 -14.80 -17.30 -18.64
CA GLN A 355 -16.20 -17.73 -18.70
C GLN A 355 -17.02 -16.97 -17.66
N LYS A 356 -18.34 -17.16 -17.70
CA LYS A 356 -19.24 -16.58 -16.71
C LYS A 356 -18.80 -16.91 -15.29
N SER A 357 -18.78 -15.89 -14.44
CA SER A 357 -18.36 -15.96 -13.03
C SER A 357 -16.85 -16.12 -12.77
N ASP A 358 -16.02 -16.11 -13.81
CA ASP A 358 -14.57 -16.05 -13.64
C ASP A 358 -14.12 -14.65 -13.22
N ILE A 359 -12.91 -14.56 -12.65
CA ILE A 359 -12.26 -13.31 -12.28
C ILE A 359 -10.97 -13.19 -13.10
N VAL A 360 -10.84 -12.11 -13.89
CA VAL A 360 -9.62 -11.76 -14.62
C VAL A 360 -8.91 -10.64 -13.87
N LEU A 361 -7.66 -10.88 -13.48
CA LEU A 361 -6.82 -9.92 -12.74
C LEU A 361 -5.73 -9.37 -13.65
N LEU A 362 -5.77 -8.07 -13.91
CA LEU A 362 -4.76 -7.35 -14.68
C LEU A 362 -3.85 -6.60 -13.71
N LEU A 363 -2.65 -7.16 -13.44
CA LEU A 363 -1.76 -6.71 -12.36
C LEU A 363 -0.49 -6.05 -12.90
N GLY A 364 0.16 -5.26 -12.04
CA GLY A 364 1.45 -4.61 -12.28
C GLY A 364 1.39 -3.27 -12.99
N LYS A 365 0.45 -3.08 -13.90
CA LYS A 365 0.18 -1.80 -14.57
C LYS A 365 -1.25 -1.35 -14.36
N SER A 366 -1.46 -0.08 -14.06
CA SER A 366 -2.80 0.40 -13.73
C SER A 366 -3.08 1.84 -14.19
N HIS A 367 -2.33 2.81 -13.71
CA HIS A 367 -2.56 4.24 -13.96
C HIS A 367 -1.48 4.90 -14.82
N GLU A 368 -0.44 4.15 -15.16
CA GLU A 368 0.65 4.65 -15.99
C GLU A 368 0.22 4.75 -17.45
N ASN A 369 0.59 5.85 -18.11
CA ASN A 369 0.39 6.05 -19.54
C ASN A 369 1.62 5.59 -20.36
N SER A 370 2.60 4.96 -19.72
CA SER A 370 3.84 4.47 -20.36
C SER A 370 3.79 2.96 -20.54
N ILE A 371 4.21 2.51 -21.68
CA ILE A 371 4.57 1.13 -21.98
C ILE A 371 6.08 1.02 -21.86
#